data_505fd9de93bd544cd9b4a9c1625cdf50
#
_entry.id   505fd9de93bd544cd9b4a9c1625cdf50
#
_cell.length_a   1.000
_cell.length_b   1.000
_cell.length_c   1.000
_cell.angle_alpha   90.00
_cell.angle_beta   90.00
_cell.angle_gamma   90.00
#
_symmetry.space_group_name_H-M   'P 1'
#
loop_
_entity.id
_entity.type
_entity.pdbx_description
1 polymer ?
#
loop_
_entity_poly.entity_id
_entity_poly.type
_entity_poly.pdbx_seq_one_letter_code
_entity_poly.pdbx_strand_id
1 'polypeptide(L)'
;MNELYEFIKEISNPIVSKFDIDRSGLIQYVYIILTNIYDKKFCKKHIYNEYIDQIISELYPDLFGDKYNYFHVHDNSHIVDYLKTIPQFEQRTPEWFKVKRDSIGASESAIIFGKSIFSNKNKLLLKKSGFSEPYKTNMACMHGTKYEPIVQLLYQNKNNVKLYEFGSLIHSRYSFISASPDGITEKGVMVEIKVPFKRKITGIPPIYYWYQMQQQMEVCNLDRVDFVECQIKEYWSKKEFISDNDPSLHKNDFYTKKGAIKNIIVEYFKKSSNGEMTIDWLYPENFIKLDKISEWVEKQKEILIGKGHI
;
A
#
# COMPACT_ATOMS: atom_id res chain seq x y z
N MET A 1 -25.21 -5.59 -25.27
CA MET A 1 -24.46 -6.62 -24.51
C MET A 1 -23.59 -7.48 -25.41
N ASN A 2 -24.08 -8.00 -26.52
CA ASN A 2 -23.28 -8.81 -27.46
C ASN A 2 -22.02 -8.09 -27.99
N GLU A 3 -22.12 -6.80 -28.34
CA GLU A 3 -20.96 -6.03 -28.85
C GLU A 3 -19.86 -5.86 -27.82
N LEU A 4 -20.20 -5.63 -26.56
CA LEU A 4 -19.21 -5.52 -25.49
C LEU A 4 -18.55 -6.87 -25.18
N TYR A 5 -19.31 -7.95 -25.22
CA TYR A 5 -18.80 -9.32 -25.05
C TYR A 5 -17.78 -9.68 -26.13
N GLU A 6 -18.14 -9.48 -27.41
CA GLU A 6 -17.22 -9.76 -28.53
C GLU A 6 -15.99 -8.87 -28.49
N PHE A 7 -16.13 -7.61 -28.13
CA PHE A 7 -15.00 -6.69 -27.97
C PHE A 7 -14.06 -7.13 -26.84
N ILE A 8 -14.58 -7.49 -25.66
CA ILE A 8 -13.76 -8.00 -24.56
C ILE A 8 -13.03 -9.28 -24.98
N LYS A 9 -13.68 -10.18 -25.68
CA LYS A 9 -13.09 -11.40 -26.22
C LYS A 9 -11.95 -11.11 -27.19
N GLU A 10 -12.15 -10.16 -28.11
CA GLU A 10 -11.14 -9.75 -29.09
C GLU A 10 -9.88 -9.20 -28.44
N ILE A 11 -9.99 -8.34 -27.42
CA ILE A 11 -8.84 -7.72 -26.76
C ILE A 11 -8.18 -8.65 -25.74
N SER A 12 -8.90 -9.61 -25.16
CA SER A 12 -8.37 -10.50 -24.13
C SER A 12 -7.71 -11.75 -24.68
N ASN A 13 -8.19 -12.33 -25.79
CA ASN A 13 -7.62 -13.52 -26.42
C ASN A 13 -6.11 -13.43 -26.70
N PRO A 14 -5.56 -12.35 -27.29
CA PRO A 14 -4.13 -12.21 -27.55
C PRO A 14 -3.29 -12.17 -26.27
N ILE A 15 -3.86 -11.68 -25.19
CA ILE A 15 -3.17 -11.58 -23.90
C ILE A 15 -3.14 -12.94 -23.22
N VAL A 16 -4.30 -13.59 -23.09
CA VAL A 16 -4.42 -14.91 -22.47
C VAL A 16 -3.58 -15.96 -23.21
N SER A 17 -3.47 -15.86 -24.54
CA SER A 17 -2.69 -16.81 -25.34
C SER A 17 -1.17 -16.63 -25.28
N LYS A 18 -0.69 -15.45 -24.87
CA LYS A 18 0.74 -15.09 -24.92
C LYS A 18 1.37 -14.86 -23.55
N PHE A 19 0.57 -14.56 -22.55
CA PHE A 19 1.04 -14.18 -21.23
C PHE A 19 0.34 -15.02 -20.16
N ASP A 20 1.08 -15.38 -19.14
CA ASP A 20 0.53 -15.97 -17.93
C ASP A 20 -0.09 -14.82 -17.11
N ILE A 21 -1.37 -14.54 -17.37
CA ILE A 21 -2.10 -13.44 -16.75
C ILE A 21 -3.21 -14.00 -15.85
N ASP A 22 -3.26 -13.53 -14.61
CA ASP A 22 -4.33 -13.89 -13.71
C ASP A 22 -5.63 -13.11 -14.03
N ARG A 23 -6.74 -13.54 -13.40
CA ARG A 23 -8.05 -12.90 -13.55
C ARG A 23 -8.00 -11.40 -13.27
N SER A 24 -7.35 -11.01 -12.18
CA SER A 24 -7.27 -9.62 -11.75
C SER A 24 -6.53 -8.76 -12.77
N GLY A 25 -5.39 -9.25 -13.27
CA GLY A 25 -4.62 -8.60 -14.33
C GLY A 25 -5.40 -8.49 -15.63
N LEU A 26 -6.15 -9.53 -16.00
CA LEU A 26 -6.96 -9.51 -17.21
C LEU A 26 -8.14 -8.52 -17.10
N ILE A 27 -8.84 -8.51 -15.98
CA ILE A 27 -9.91 -7.52 -15.71
C ILE A 27 -9.34 -6.10 -15.77
N GLN A 28 -8.20 -5.87 -15.16
CA GLN A 28 -7.55 -4.56 -15.15
C GLN A 28 -7.10 -4.13 -16.56
N TYR A 29 -6.53 -5.04 -17.34
CA TYR A 29 -6.15 -4.81 -18.73
C TYR A 29 -7.35 -4.40 -19.58
N VAL A 30 -8.43 -5.19 -19.54
CA VAL A 30 -9.67 -4.92 -20.26
C VAL A 30 -10.27 -3.58 -19.84
N TYR A 31 -10.29 -3.29 -18.53
CA TYR A 31 -10.78 -2.03 -18.00
C TYR A 31 -9.98 -0.82 -18.52
N ILE A 32 -8.64 -0.91 -18.55
CA ILE A 32 -7.77 0.15 -19.06
C ILE A 32 -8.06 0.42 -20.54
N ILE A 33 -8.22 -0.61 -21.34
CA ILE A 33 -8.54 -0.46 -22.77
C ILE A 33 -9.91 0.19 -22.95
N LEU A 34 -10.94 -0.31 -22.26
CA LEU A 34 -12.30 0.25 -22.33
C LEU A 34 -12.33 1.72 -21.91
N THR A 35 -11.59 2.10 -20.85
CA THR A 35 -11.54 3.51 -20.38
C THR A 35 -10.76 4.43 -21.31
N ASN A 36 -9.85 3.89 -22.12
CA ASN A 36 -9.13 4.67 -23.12
C ASN A 36 -9.91 4.87 -24.42
N ILE A 37 -10.79 3.93 -24.77
CA ILE A 37 -11.57 3.95 -26.00
C ILE A 37 -12.89 4.70 -25.79
N TYR A 38 -13.57 4.48 -24.69
CA TYR A 38 -14.85 5.10 -24.36
C TYR A 38 -14.61 6.29 -23.42
N ASP A 39 -14.97 7.50 -23.88
CA ASP A 39 -14.84 8.74 -23.13
C ASP A 39 -15.42 8.61 -21.71
N LYS A 40 -14.73 9.24 -20.72
CA LYS A 40 -15.00 9.19 -19.27
C LYS A 40 -16.45 9.45 -18.83
N LYS A 41 -17.32 9.91 -19.71
CA LYS A 41 -18.74 10.19 -19.43
C LYS A 41 -19.62 8.95 -19.21
N PHE A 42 -19.23 7.78 -19.69
CA PHE A 42 -20.04 6.56 -19.62
C PHE A 42 -19.68 5.61 -18.48
N CYS A 43 -18.56 5.81 -17.78
CA CYS A 43 -18.11 4.89 -16.74
C CYS A 43 -18.74 5.16 -15.37
N LYS A 44 -19.95 4.68 -15.12
CA LYS A 44 -20.41 4.41 -13.75
C LYS A 44 -19.72 3.15 -13.24
N LYS A 45 -18.66 3.35 -12.50
CA LYS A 45 -17.52 2.50 -12.21
C LYS A 45 -17.82 1.10 -11.64
N HIS A 46 -18.83 0.93 -10.79
CA HIS A 46 -19.13 -0.35 -10.14
C HIS A 46 -19.82 -1.36 -11.06
N ILE A 47 -20.66 -0.88 -11.96
CA ILE A 47 -21.43 -1.73 -12.88
C ILE A 47 -20.50 -2.37 -13.92
N TYR A 48 -19.52 -1.63 -14.43
CA TYR A 48 -18.61 -2.15 -15.45
C TYR A 48 -17.66 -3.24 -14.93
N ASN A 49 -17.14 -3.11 -13.71
CA ASN A 49 -16.25 -4.13 -13.16
C ASN A 49 -16.94 -5.47 -12.94
N GLU A 50 -18.18 -5.47 -12.46
CA GLU A 50 -18.98 -6.68 -12.30
C GLU A 50 -19.31 -7.33 -13.66
N TYR A 51 -19.65 -6.53 -14.68
CA TYR A 51 -19.90 -7.05 -16.03
C TYR A 51 -18.63 -7.55 -16.71
N ILE A 52 -17.51 -6.85 -16.60
CA ILE A 52 -16.21 -7.31 -17.12
C ILE A 52 -15.82 -8.62 -16.45
N ASP A 53 -15.95 -8.69 -15.13
CA ASP A 53 -15.66 -9.88 -14.34
C ASP A 53 -16.54 -11.08 -14.76
N GLN A 54 -17.83 -10.85 -14.98
CA GLN A 54 -18.75 -11.87 -15.46
C GLN A 54 -18.36 -12.36 -16.87
N ILE A 55 -18.14 -11.45 -17.82
CA ILE A 55 -17.77 -11.80 -19.20
C ILE A 55 -16.43 -12.55 -19.24
N ILE A 56 -15.45 -12.12 -18.49
CA ILE A 56 -14.15 -12.79 -18.40
C ILE A 56 -14.29 -14.19 -17.78
N SER A 57 -15.12 -14.34 -16.79
CA SER A 57 -15.42 -15.65 -16.16
C SER A 57 -16.11 -16.62 -17.13
N GLU A 58 -16.99 -16.11 -18.00
CA GLU A 58 -17.66 -16.90 -19.02
C GLU A 58 -16.72 -17.26 -20.19
N LEU A 59 -15.84 -16.35 -20.60
CA LEU A 59 -14.90 -16.57 -21.69
C LEU A 59 -13.75 -17.53 -21.33
N TYR A 60 -13.31 -17.53 -20.09
CA TYR A 60 -12.12 -18.26 -19.64
C TYR A 60 -12.38 -19.04 -18.34
N PRO A 61 -13.33 -19.99 -18.34
CA PRO A 61 -13.67 -20.74 -17.13
C PRO A 61 -12.47 -21.52 -16.55
N ASP A 62 -11.58 -22.01 -17.42
CA ASP A 62 -10.40 -22.78 -17.03
C ASP A 62 -9.28 -21.95 -16.40
N LEU A 63 -9.24 -20.63 -16.66
CA LEU A 63 -8.32 -19.72 -15.98
C LEU A 63 -8.75 -19.43 -14.53
N PHE A 64 -9.96 -19.85 -14.14
CA PHE A 64 -10.63 -19.45 -12.89
C PHE A 64 -11.15 -20.65 -12.10
N GLY A 65 -10.59 -21.84 -12.35
CA GLY A 65 -10.84 -23.05 -11.58
C GLY A 65 -10.64 -22.80 -10.10
N ASP A 66 -11.71 -23.02 -9.33
CA ASP A 66 -11.89 -22.78 -7.90
C ASP A 66 -11.70 -21.35 -7.41
N LYS A 67 -12.78 -20.82 -6.91
CA LYS A 67 -13.05 -19.43 -6.44
C LYS A 67 -12.01 -18.81 -5.49
N TYR A 68 -10.91 -19.48 -5.16
CA TYR A 68 -9.94 -19.05 -4.15
C TYR A 68 -8.48 -19.44 -4.42
N ASN A 69 -8.12 -19.98 -5.60
CA ASN A 69 -6.69 -20.12 -5.92
C ASN A 69 -6.09 -18.80 -6.45
N TYR A 70 -6.17 -17.78 -5.62
CA TYR A 70 -5.57 -16.45 -5.83
C TYR A 70 -4.03 -16.50 -5.83
N PHE A 71 -3.39 -17.67 -5.69
CA PHE A 71 -1.97 -17.75 -5.39
C PHE A 71 -1.28 -18.94 -6.09
N HIS A 72 -1.25 -18.96 -7.42
CA HIS A 72 0.01 -19.36 -8.03
C HIS A 72 0.95 -18.16 -7.98
N VAL A 73 1.26 -17.72 -6.78
CA VAL A 73 2.39 -16.84 -6.55
C VAL A 73 3.60 -17.67 -6.90
N HIS A 74 4.36 -17.27 -7.92
CA HIS A 74 5.72 -17.77 -8.05
C HIS A 74 6.39 -17.58 -6.71
N ASP A 75 6.92 -18.65 -6.14
CA ASP A 75 7.60 -18.56 -4.85
C ASP A 75 8.94 -17.83 -5.07
N ASN A 76 8.92 -16.53 -4.85
CA ASN A 76 10.08 -15.64 -4.96
C ASN A 76 10.79 -15.48 -3.60
N SER A 77 10.64 -16.43 -2.68
CA SER A 77 11.30 -16.40 -1.36
C SER A 77 12.81 -16.25 -1.45
N HIS A 78 13.44 -16.87 -2.45
CA HIS A 78 14.87 -16.73 -2.72
C HIS A 78 15.27 -15.28 -3.06
N ILE A 79 14.41 -14.53 -3.77
CA ILE A 79 14.64 -13.09 -4.03
C ILE A 79 14.52 -12.29 -2.74
N VAL A 80 13.51 -12.58 -1.93
CA VAL A 80 13.32 -11.93 -0.62
C VAL A 80 14.54 -12.17 0.28
N ASP A 81 15.04 -13.39 0.34
CA ASP A 81 16.22 -13.71 1.13
C ASP A 81 17.47 -12.99 0.59
N TYR A 82 17.62 -12.88 -0.71
CA TYR A 82 18.67 -12.06 -1.32
C TYR A 82 18.52 -10.58 -0.94
N LEU A 83 17.31 -10.00 -1.04
CA LEU A 83 17.06 -8.60 -0.68
C LEU A 83 17.40 -8.30 0.78
N LYS A 84 17.20 -9.25 1.70
CA LYS A 84 17.60 -9.11 3.11
C LYS A 84 19.11 -9.02 3.31
N THR A 85 19.92 -9.56 2.39
CA THR A 85 21.38 -9.49 2.46
C THR A 85 21.96 -8.18 1.93
N ILE A 86 21.19 -7.41 1.15
CA ILE A 86 21.63 -6.14 0.58
C ILE A 86 21.76 -5.11 1.71
N PRO A 87 22.87 -4.34 1.80
CA PRO A 87 22.98 -3.25 2.74
C PRO A 87 21.85 -2.24 2.56
N GLN A 88 21.15 -1.95 3.65
CA GLN A 88 19.99 -1.06 3.65
C GLN A 88 20.19 0.04 4.68
N PHE A 89 19.80 1.24 4.31
CA PHE A 89 19.77 2.35 5.25
C PHE A 89 18.35 2.49 5.81
N GLU A 90 18.29 2.54 7.14
CA GLU A 90 17.04 2.78 7.85
C GLU A 90 16.40 4.08 7.37
N GLN A 91 15.07 4.07 7.20
CA GLN A 91 14.32 5.23 6.74
C GLN A 91 14.55 6.43 7.65
N ARG A 92 14.67 7.62 7.04
CA ARG A 92 14.86 8.92 7.71
C ARG A 92 16.24 9.12 8.37
N THR A 93 17.23 8.24 8.10
CA THR A 93 18.63 8.48 8.46
C THR A 93 19.32 9.40 7.44
N PRO A 94 20.45 10.04 7.78
CA PRO A 94 21.23 10.84 6.84
C PRO A 94 21.63 10.07 5.58
N GLU A 95 22.01 8.81 5.73
CA GLU A 95 22.40 7.90 4.66
C GLU A 95 21.22 7.61 3.73
N TRP A 96 20.03 7.37 4.30
CA TRP A 96 18.82 7.19 3.53
C TRP A 96 18.47 8.45 2.73
N PHE A 97 18.58 9.65 3.33
CA PHE A 97 18.38 10.90 2.61
C PHE A 97 19.40 11.10 1.49
N LYS A 98 20.65 10.65 1.68
CA LYS A 98 21.68 10.66 0.64
C LYS A 98 21.26 9.80 -0.54
N VAL A 99 20.87 8.54 -0.31
CA VAL A 99 20.36 7.65 -1.38
C VAL A 99 19.18 8.30 -2.10
N LYS A 100 18.22 8.85 -1.37
CA LYS A 100 17.05 9.54 -1.94
C LYS A 100 17.43 10.77 -2.79
N ARG A 101 18.51 11.47 -2.46
CA ARG A 101 19.03 12.59 -3.26
C ARG A 101 19.74 12.11 -4.51
N ASP A 102 20.58 11.09 -4.38
CA ASP A 102 21.50 10.64 -5.42
C ASP A 102 20.81 9.66 -6.42
N SER A 103 19.59 9.23 -6.15
CA SER A 103 18.80 8.35 -7.03
C SER A 103 17.39 8.89 -7.25
N ILE A 104 16.72 8.41 -8.29
CA ILE A 104 15.29 8.62 -8.53
C ILE A 104 14.54 7.55 -7.75
N GLY A 105 13.88 7.94 -6.66
CA GLY A 105 13.04 7.03 -5.89
C GLY A 105 11.77 6.64 -6.64
N ALA A 106 11.22 5.47 -6.35
CA ALA A 106 10.03 4.95 -7.03
C ALA A 106 8.83 5.91 -6.97
N SER A 107 8.62 6.62 -5.88
CA SER A 107 7.59 7.65 -5.75
C SER A 107 7.79 8.88 -6.66
N GLU A 108 8.98 9.03 -7.26
CA GLU A 108 9.33 10.11 -8.18
C GLU A 108 9.21 9.70 -9.65
N SER A 109 9.05 8.40 -9.96
CA SER A 109 8.98 7.91 -11.35
C SER A 109 7.84 8.57 -12.15
N ALA A 110 6.68 8.73 -11.58
CA ALA A 110 5.57 9.41 -12.23
C ALA A 110 5.89 10.87 -12.63
N ILE A 111 6.80 11.54 -11.91
CA ILE A 111 7.26 12.89 -12.23
C ILE A 111 8.09 12.85 -13.52
N ILE A 112 8.98 11.87 -13.65
CA ILE A 112 9.83 11.68 -14.84
C ILE A 112 8.98 11.44 -16.09
N PHE A 113 7.90 10.67 -15.96
CA PHE A 113 6.98 10.40 -17.07
C PHE A 113 5.90 11.45 -17.26
N GLY A 114 5.93 12.57 -16.49
CA GLY A 114 4.92 13.64 -16.59
C GLY A 114 3.51 13.23 -16.18
N LYS A 115 3.40 12.20 -15.35
CA LYS A 115 2.13 11.63 -14.84
C LYS A 115 1.84 11.96 -13.39
N SER A 116 2.71 12.70 -12.72
CA SER A 116 2.50 13.16 -11.35
C SER A 116 1.58 14.36 -11.31
N ILE A 117 0.64 14.37 -10.35
CA ILE A 117 -0.19 15.52 -10.03
C ILE A 117 0.43 16.41 -8.94
N PHE A 118 1.52 15.96 -8.29
CA PHE A 118 2.11 16.62 -7.13
C PHE A 118 3.33 17.47 -7.47
N SER A 119 4.05 17.14 -8.55
CA SER A 119 5.30 17.79 -8.91
C SER A 119 5.60 17.64 -10.40
N ASN A 120 6.64 18.34 -10.89
CA ASN A 120 7.11 18.27 -12.25
C ASN A 120 8.64 18.08 -12.32
N LYS A 121 9.18 17.81 -13.51
CA LYS A 121 10.61 17.53 -13.72
C LYS A 121 11.51 18.65 -13.22
N ASN A 122 11.16 19.92 -13.42
CA ASN A 122 11.98 21.05 -13.00
C ASN A 122 12.10 21.13 -11.48
N LYS A 123 10.98 20.94 -10.76
CA LYS A 123 10.99 20.88 -9.29
C LYS A 123 11.79 19.68 -8.77
N LEU A 124 11.68 18.53 -9.43
CA LEU A 124 12.46 17.37 -9.08
C LEU A 124 13.97 17.61 -9.27
N LEU A 125 14.35 18.21 -10.41
CA LEU A 125 15.76 18.57 -10.69
C LEU A 125 16.32 19.49 -9.61
N LEU A 126 15.61 20.59 -9.29
CA LEU A 126 16.00 21.50 -8.21
C LEU A 126 16.17 20.77 -6.87
N LYS A 127 15.25 19.86 -6.55
CA LYS A 127 15.33 19.04 -5.33
C LYS A 127 16.60 18.17 -5.32
N LYS A 128 16.89 17.47 -6.42
CA LYS A 128 18.08 16.60 -6.54
C LYS A 128 19.39 17.40 -6.54
N SER A 129 19.39 18.62 -7.05
CA SER A 129 20.53 19.53 -7.04
C SER A 129 20.74 20.29 -5.73
N GLY A 130 19.90 20.06 -4.72
CA GLY A 130 20.01 20.71 -3.41
C GLY A 130 19.45 22.15 -3.35
N PHE A 131 18.78 22.61 -4.40
CA PHE A 131 18.21 23.98 -4.49
C PHE A 131 16.71 24.05 -4.16
N SER A 132 16.16 23.03 -3.52
CA SER A 132 14.76 23.04 -3.08
C SER A 132 14.62 23.53 -1.64
N GLU A 133 13.47 24.15 -1.35
CA GLU A 133 13.06 24.38 0.04
C GLU A 133 13.05 23.08 0.85
N PRO A 134 13.36 23.14 2.15
CA PRO A 134 13.23 22.00 3.03
C PRO A 134 11.84 21.38 2.94
N TYR A 135 11.77 20.05 2.94
CA TYR A 135 10.50 19.35 2.90
C TYR A 135 9.67 19.66 4.15
N LYS A 136 8.48 20.21 3.95
CA LYS A 136 7.50 20.41 5.02
C LYS A 136 6.47 19.29 4.97
N THR A 137 6.40 18.52 6.04
CA THR A 137 5.37 17.48 6.20
C THR A 137 3.99 18.13 6.23
N ASN A 138 3.05 17.59 5.47
CA ASN A 138 1.66 18.01 5.48
C ASN A 138 0.77 16.99 6.20
N MET A 139 -0.47 17.40 6.52
CA MET A 139 -1.46 16.57 7.23
C MET A 139 -1.70 15.21 6.54
N ALA A 140 -1.72 15.17 5.21
CA ALA A 140 -1.95 13.93 4.47
C ALA A 140 -0.77 12.96 4.60
N CYS A 141 0.47 13.48 4.57
CA CYS A 141 1.67 12.67 4.78
C CYS A 141 1.74 12.15 6.23
N MET A 142 1.43 13.00 7.22
CA MET A 142 1.37 12.59 8.63
C MET A 142 0.32 11.49 8.85
N HIS A 143 -0.87 11.64 8.26
CA HIS A 143 -1.93 10.65 8.30
C HIS A 143 -1.47 9.32 7.71
N GLY A 144 -0.83 9.32 6.53
CA GLY A 144 -0.24 8.13 5.93
C GLY A 144 0.75 7.45 6.87
N THR A 145 1.74 8.20 7.37
CA THR A 145 2.76 7.68 8.30
C THR A 145 2.17 7.11 9.59
N LYS A 146 1.16 7.79 10.16
CA LYS A 146 0.50 7.35 11.39
C LYS A 146 -0.21 6.01 11.23
N TYR A 147 -0.83 5.75 10.10
CA TYR A 147 -1.73 4.58 9.94
C TYR A 147 -1.18 3.45 9.08
N GLU A 148 -0.10 3.67 8.38
CA GLU A 148 0.57 2.63 7.56
C GLU A 148 0.88 1.35 8.36
N PRO A 149 1.45 1.39 9.59
CA PRO A 149 1.72 0.18 10.37
C PRO A 149 0.44 -0.59 10.76
N ILE A 150 -0.69 0.10 10.97
CA ILE A 150 -1.98 -0.56 11.23
C ILE A 150 -2.49 -1.28 10.00
N VAL A 151 -2.29 -0.71 8.82
CA VAL A 151 -2.69 -1.35 7.56
C VAL A 151 -1.77 -2.52 7.22
N GLN A 152 -0.47 -2.43 7.53
CA GLN A 152 0.45 -3.58 7.46
C GLN A 152 -0.02 -4.74 8.35
N LEU A 153 -0.37 -4.46 9.61
CA LEU A 153 -0.92 -5.45 10.53
C LEU A 153 -2.22 -6.07 10.00
N LEU A 154 -3.12 -5.24 9.47
CA LEU A 154 -4.36 -5.68 8.84
C LEU A 154 -4.10 -6.60 7.65
N TYR A 155 -3.19 -6.23 6.77
CA TYR A 155 -2.84 -7.01 5.59
C TYR A 155 -2.26 -8.38 5.99
N GLN A 156 -1.30 -8.40 6.92
CA GLN A 156 -0.69 -9.63 7.45
C GLN A 156 -1.72 -10.59 8.03
N ASN A 157 -2.62 -10.08 8.89
CA ASN A 157 -3.64 -10.90 9.53
C ASN A 157 -4.69 -11.41 8.53
N LYS A 158 -5.12 -10.55 7.60
CA LYS A 158 -6.15 -10.92 6.61
C LYS A 158 -5.67 -11.99 5.65
N ASN A 159 -4.41 -11.93 5.25
CA ASN A 159 -3.83 -12.82 4.24
C ASN A 159 -3.01 -13.96 4.86
N ASN A 160 -2.87 -13.98 6.19
CA ASN A 160 -2.02 -14.95 6.93
C ASN A 160 -0.60 -15.02 6.37
N VAL A 161 0.03 -13.84 6.17
CA VAL A 161 1.37 -13.68 5.65
C VAL A 161 2.20 -12.82 6.59
N LYS A 162 3.53 -12.96 6.52
CA LYS A 162 4.47 -12.07 7.18
C LYS A 162 4.99 -11.03 6.20
N LEU A 163 4.99 -9.74 6.59
CA LEU A 163 5.63 -8.67 5.84
C LEU A 163 7.02 -8.42 6.42
N TYR A 164 7.99 -8.29 5.52
CA TYR A 164 9.32 -7.79 5.83
C TYR A 164 9.42 -6.35 5.37
N GLU A 165 9.94 -5.49 6.23
CA GLU A 165 10.23 -4.10 5.91
C GLU A 165 11.63 -3.99 5.28
N PHE A 166 11.76 -3.08 4.33
CA PHE A 166 13.00 -2.81 3.64
C PHE A 166 13.29 -1.32 3.66
N GLY A 167 14.55 -0.98 3.81
CA GLY A 167 15.02 0.39 3.67
C GLY A 167 15.01 0.86 2.21
N SER A 168 15.93 1.75 1.87
CA SER A 168 16.10 2.17 0.48
C SER A 168 16.97 1.17 -0.27
N LEU A 169 16.36 0.41 -1.16
CA LEU A 169 17.03 -0.52 -2.08
C LEU A 169 17.46 0.23 -3.34
N ILE A 170 18.68 0.00 -3.78
CA ILE A 170 19.23 0.55 -5.03
C ILE A 170 19.19 -0.56 -6.07
N HIS A 171 18.77 -0.24 -7.28
CA HIS A 171 18.72 -1.20 -8.38
C HIS A 171 20.12 -1.77 -8.67
N SER A 172 20.23 -3.09 -8.81
CA SER A 172 21.51 -3.80 -8.97
C SER A 172 22.34 -3.37 -10.17
N ARG A 173 21.68 -2.98 -11.26
CA ARG A 173 22.31 -2.55 -12.52
C ARG A 173 22.28 -1.03 -12.72
N TYR A 174 21.23 -0.35 -12.27
CA TYR A 174 20.99 1.08 -12.52
C TYR A 174 21.00 1.85 -11.21
N SER A 175 22.18 2.21 -10.72
CA SER A 175 22.35 2.87 -9.41
C SER A 175 21.61 4.21 -9.26
N PHE A 176 21.14 4.79 -10.36
CA PHE A 176 20.38 6.03 -10.35
C PHE A 176 18.88 5.84 -10.05
N ILE A 177 18.39 4.60 -9.87
CA ILE A 177 17.02 4.33 -9.43
C ILE A 177 17.00 3.53 -8.13
N SER A 178 16.03 3.85 -7.27
CA SER A 178 15.86 3.22 -5.96
C SER A 178 14.39 3.01 -5.63
N ALA A 179 14.13 2.13 -4.68
CA ALA A 179 12.81 1.84 -4.15
C ALA A 179 12.85 1.63 -2.64
N SER A 180 11.76 1.95 -1.98
CA SER A 180 11.47 1.59 -0.58
C SER A 180 10.04 1.09 -0.56
N PRO A 181 9.80 -0.21 -0.71
CA PRO A 181 8.46 -0.78 -0.62
C PRO A 181 7.95 -0.69 0.82
N ASP A 182 6.64 -0.58 1.01
CA ASP A 182 6.03 -0.56 2.34
C ASP A 182 6.07 -1.95 3.01
N GLY A 183 6.26 -3.00 2.22
CA GLY A 183 6.53 -4.35 2.67
C GLY A 183 6.70 -5.35 1.54
N ILE A 184 7.31 -6.48 1.82
CA ILE A 184 7.39 -7.63 0.92
C ILE A 184 7.06 -8.89 1.74
N THR A 185 6.14 -9.72 1.25
CA THR A 185 5.79 -10.98 1.92
C THR A 185 6.94 -11.98 1.84
N GLU A 186 6.88 -13.03 2.66
CA GLU A 186 7.85 -14.12 2.64
C GLU A 186 7.93 -14.85 1.28
N LYS A 187 6.89 -14.75 0.46
CA LYS A 187 6.82 -15.34 -0.89
C LYS A 187 7.13 -14.36 -2.01
N GLY A 188 7.53 -13.14 -1.68
CA GLY A 188 7.94 -12.14 -2.67
C GLY A 188 6.79 -11.35 -3.31
N VAL A 189 5.62 -11.31 -2.67
CA VAL A 189 4.58 -10.34 -3.04
C VAL A 189 4.92 -9.01 -2.37
N MET A 190 5.18 -7.99 -3.18
CA MET A 190 5.37 -6.64 -2.67
C MET A 190 4.03 -6.03 -2.26
N VAL A 191 4.05 -5.16 -1.28
CA VAL A 191 2.86 -4.44 -0.80
C VAL A 191 3.13 -2.95 -0.84
N GLU A 192 2.25 -2.21 -1.51
CA GLU A 192 2.23 -0.75 -1.51
C GLU A 192 0.97 -0.28 -0.81
N ILE A 193 1.13 0.43 0.30
CA ILE A 193 0.04 0.84 1.18
C ILE A 193 -0.27 2.31 0.99
N LYS A 194 -1.55 2.63 0.87
CA LYS A 194 -2.03 4.02 0.88
C LYS A 194 -3.18 4.19 1.86
N VAL A 195 -3.02 5.16 2.75
CA VAL A 195 -4.06 5.56 3.70
C VAL A 195 -4.50 6.99 3.34
N PRO A 196 -5.42 7.15 2.38
CA PRO A 196 -5.78 8.48 1.89
C PRO A 196 -6.54 9.28 2.96
N PHE A 197 -6.07 10.52 3.23
CA PHE A 197 -6.70 11.43 4.19
C PHE A 197 -8.08 11.93 3.73
N LYS A 198 -8.19 12.31 2.44
CA LYS A 198 -9.44 12.85 1.86
C LYS A 198 -9.86 12.18 0.55
N ARG A 199 -8.92 11.55 -0.15
CA ARG A 199 -9.21 10.96 -1.44
C ARG A 199 -10.14 9.75 -1.28
N LYS A 200 -11.17 9.69 -2.11
CA LYS A 200 -12.07 8.54 -2.17
C LYS A 200 -11.32 7.33 -2.74
N ILE A 201 -11.44 6.20 -2.08
CA ILE A 201 -10.97 4.91 -2.59
C ILE A 201 -11.89 4.49 -3.74
N THR A 202 -11.29 4.09 -4.83
CA THR A 202 -11.99 3.76 -6.07
C THR A 202 -11.76 2.33 -6.53
N GLY A 203 -10.89 1.58 -5.84
CA GLY A 203 -10.47 0.24 -6.24
C GLY A 203 -9.51 0.18 -7.41
N ILE A 204 -9.12 1.34 -7.98
CA ILE A 204 -8.14 1.43 -9.08
C ILE A 204 -7.01 2.32 -8.64
N PRO A 205 -5.76 1.85 -8.71
CA PRO A 205 -4.60 2.67 -8.41
C PRO A 205 -4.55 3.88 -9.35
N PRO A 206 -4.41 5.10 -8.82
CA PRO A 206 -4.06 6.26 -9.65
C PRO A 206 -2.80 6.00 -10.47
N ILE A 207 -2.74 6.52 -11.69
CA ILE A 207 -1.63 6.26 -12.62
C ILE A 207 -0.25 6.55 -12.02
N TYR A 208 -0.12 7.57 -11.17
CA TYR A 208 1.15 7.91 -10.53
C TYR A 208 1.60 6.86 -9.50
N TYR A 209 0.70 6.12 -8.85
CA TYR A 209 1.06 4.98 -8.01
C TYR A 209 1.39 3.75 -8.85
N TRP A 210 0.75 3.58 -10.02
CA TRP A 210 1.14 2.53 -10.94
C TRP A 210 2.62 2.67 -11.36
N TYR A 211 3.06 3.87 -11.74
CA TYR A 211 4.47 4.13 -12.05
C TYR A 211 5.41 3.87 -10.86
N GLN A 212 4.98 4.21 -9.65
CA GLN A 212 5.72 3.92 -8.43
C GLN A 212 5.93 2.41 -8.27
N MET A 213 4.86 1.64 -8.36
CA MET A 213 4.88 0.18 -8.20
C MET A 213 5.71 -0.52 -9.28
N GLN A 214 5.64 -0.07 -10.54
CA GLN A 214 6.47 -0.63 -11.61
C GLN A 214 7.97 -0.46 -11.31
N GLN A 215 8.40 0.72 -10.87
CA GLN A 215 9.81 0.93 -10.48
C GLN A 215 10.19 0.14 -9.23
N GLN A 216 9.29 -0.02 -8.27
CA GLN A 216 9.54 -0.83 -7.08
C GLN A 216 9.78 -2.30 -7.47
N MET A 217 8.91 -2.87 -8.30
CA MET A 217 9.07 -4.24 -8.79
C MET A 217 10.37 -4.43 -9.55
N GLU A 218 10.73 -3.51 -10.45
CA GLU A 218 11.98 -3.55 -11.20
C GLU A 218 13.20 -3.52 -10.27
N VAL A 219 13.23 -2.60 -9.29
CA VAL A 219 14.35 -2.48 -8.34
C VAL A 219 14.50 -3.72 -7.47
N CYS A 220 13.39 -4.31 -7.05
CA CYS A 220 13.37 -5.49 -6.19
C CYS A 220 13.45 -6.81 -6.98
N ASN A 221 13.40 -6.77 -8.31
CA ASN A 221 13.32 -7.96 -9.18
C ASN A 221 12.14 -8.86 -8.80
N LEU A 222 10.97 -8.26 -8.55
CA LEU A 222 9.72 -8.93 -8.22
C LEU A 222 8.67 -8.64 -9.30
N ASP A 223 7.79 -9.59 -9.53
CA ASP A 223 6.80 -9.56 -10.61
C ASP A 223 5.38 -9.23 -10.12
N ARG A 224 5.19 -9.12 -8.80
CA ARG A 224 3.89 -8.89 -8.20
C ARG A 224 3.91 -7.84 -7.10
N VAL A 225 2.87 -6.98 -7.12
CA VAL A 225 2.60 -6.01 -6.05
C VAL A 225 1.10 -5.96 -5.75
N ASP A 226 0.77 -6.03 -4.47
CA ASP A 226 -0.57 -5.77 -3.98
C ASP A 226 -0.69 -4.30 -3.59
N PHE A 227 -1.60 -3.58 -4.26
CA PHE A 227 -1.91 -2.19 -3.92
C PHE A 227 -3.03 -2.14 -2.89
N VAL A 228 -2.69 -1.73 -1.68
CA VAL A 228 -3.60 -1.75 -0.54
C VAL A 228 -4.04 -0.33 -0.19
N GLU A 229 -5.33 -0.04 -0.32
CA GLU A 229 -5.91 1.22 0.12
C GLU A 229 -6.84 1.00 1.31
N CYS A 230 -6.61 1.74 2.40
CA CYS A 230 -7.42 1.65 3.59
C CYS A 230 -7.90 3.03 4.03
N GLN A 231 -9.19 3.18 4.31
CA GLN A 231 -9.74 4.39 4.90
C GLN A 231 -9.87 4.20 6.42
N ILE A 232 -9.20 5.08 7.16
CA ILE A 232 -9.22 5.08 8.62
C ILE A 232 -10.19 6.15 9.13
N LYS A 233 -10.92 5.79 10.18
CA LYS A 233 -11.75 6.71 10.96
C LYS A 233 -11.34 6.63 12.42
N GLU A 234 -11.13 7.79 13.03
CA GLU A 234 -10.90 7.90 14.46
C GLU A 234 -12.22 7.99 15.22
N TYR A 235 -12.27 7.39 16.39
CA TYR A 235 -13.36 7.59 17.35
C TYR A 235 -13.12 8.84 18.19
N TRP A 236 -14.14 9.63 18.42
CA TRP A 236 -14.07 10.84 19.23
C TRP A 236 -13.97 10.55 20.72
N SER A 237 -14.37 9.35 21.16
CA SER A 237 -14.38 8.98 22.56
C SER A 237 -14.21 7.48 22.78
N LYS A 238 -13.67 7.12 23.96
CA LYS A 238 -13.61 5.73 24.44
C LYS A 238 -15.00 5.09 24.46
N LYS A 239 -16.05 5.83 24.85
CA LYS A 239 -17.43 5.34 24.91
C LYS A 239 -17.93 4.93 23.53
N GLU A 240 -17.72 5.76 22.52
CA GLU A 240 -18.08 5.48 21.14
C GLU A 240 -17.33 4.24 20.62
N PHE A 241 -16.01 4.17 20.82
CA PHE A 241 -15.18 3.04 20.44
C PHE A 241 -15.67 1.71 21.05
N ILE A 242 -15.99 1.69 22.35
CA ILE A 242 -16.49 0.48 23.04
C ILE A 242 -17.88 0.09 22.54
N SER A 243 -18.78 1.08 22.37
CA SER A 243 -20.17 0.81 21.97
C SER A 243 -20.35 0.40 20.52
N ASP A 244 -19.34 0.63 19.66
CA ASP A 244 -19.36 0.17 18.27
C ASP A 244 -18.86 -1.28 18.18
N ASN A 245 -19.65 -2.18 18.76
CA ASN A 245 -19.44 -3.62 18.72
C ASN A 245 -20.80 -4.32 18.67
N ASP A 246 -20.88 -5.44 17.98
CA ASP A 246 -22.03 -6.32 17.96
C ASP A 246 -21.59 -7.78 18.13
N PRO A 247 -21.62 -8.31 19.37
CA PRO A 247 -21.22 -9.69 19.66
C PRO A 247 -22.06 -10.74 18.96
N SER A 248 -23.28 -10.37 18.49
CA SER A 248 -24.12 -11.30 17.74
C SER A 248 -23.66 -11.50 16.30
N LEU A 249 -22.98 -10.51 15.73
CA LEU A 249 -22.46 -10.54 14.37
C LEU A 249 -21.00 -11.02 14.32
N HIS A 250 -20.20 -10.68 15.35
CA HIS A 250 -18.78 -10.96 15.37
C HIS A 250 -18.32 -11.52 16.74
N LYS A 251 -17.69 -12.68 16.74
CA LYS A 251 -17.15 -13.31 17.96
C LYS A 251 -16.06 -12.50 18.64
N ASN A 252 -15.35 -11.66 17.87
CA ASN A 252 -14.25 -10.84 18.37
C ASN A 252 -14.69 -9.40 18.55
N ASP A 253 -14.38 -8.82 19.67
CA ASP A 253 -14.75 -7.46 20.09
C ASP A 253 -13.95 -6.34 19.43
N PHE A 254 -12.94 -6.67 18.61
CA PHE A 254 -12.23 -5.72 17.78
C PHE A 254 -12.89 -5.46 16.42
N TYR A 255 -14.10 -5.99 16.17
CA TYR A 255 -14.91 -5.62 15.01
C TYR A 255 -15.96 -4.56 15.36
N THR A 256 -16.18 -3.62 14.44
CA THR A 256 -17.31 -2.70 14.51
C THR A 256 -18.62 -3.41 14.18
N LYS A 257 -19.75 -2.78 14.50
CA LYS A 257 -21.08 -3.24 14.06
C LYS A 257 -21.19 -3.46 12.54
N LYS A 258 -20.35 -2.80 11.76
CA LYS A 258 -20.31 -2.91 10.28
C LYS A 258 -19.22 -3.86 9.77
N GLY A 259 -18.56 -4.60 10.65
CA GLY A 259 -17.51 -5.55 10.28
C GLY A 259 -16.15 -4.94 9.95
N ALA A 260 -15.95 -3.64 10.17
CA ALA A 260 -14.61 -3.04 10.07
C ALA A 260 -13.79 -3.40 11.32
N ILE A 261 -12.48 -3.50 11.18
CA ILE A 261 -11.57 -3.79 12.29
C ILE A 261 -11.25 -2.51 13.05
N LYS A 262 -11.29 -2.60 14.39
CA LYS A 262 -10.86 -1.55 15.33
C LYS A 262 -9.48 -1.87 15.88
N ASN A 263 -8.69 -0.84 16.12
CA ASN A 263 -7.44 -0.94 16.86
C ASN A 263 -7.16 0.36 17.62
N ILE A 264 -6.06 0.40 18.35
CA ILE A 264 -5.65 1.55 19.14
C ILE A 264 -4.20 1.92 18.81
N ILE A 265 -3.89 3.21 18.92
CA ILE A 265 -2.55 3.77 18.77
C ILE A 265 -2.30 4.65 19.99
N VAL A 266 -1.11 4.58 20.59
CA VAL A 266 -0.65 5.56 21.57
C VAL A 266 0.20 6.59 20.84
N GLU A 267 -0.24 7.86 20.89
CA GLU A 267 0.50 8.99 20.36
C GLU A 267 1.24 9.68 21.52
N TYR A 268 2.50 10.03 21.33
CA TYR A 268 3.33 10.64 22.34
C TYR A 268 4.29 11.67 21.77
N PHE A 269 4.76 12.57 22.63
CA PHE A 269 5.78 13.53 22.27
C PHE A 269 7.17 13.00 22.56
N LYS A 270 8.05 13.12 21.58
CA LYS A 270 9.47 12.73 21.65
C LYS A 270 10.32 13.97 21.51
N LYS A 271 11.21 14.18 22.45
CA LYS A 271 12.21 15.26 22.38
C LYS A 271 13.42 14.75 21.61
N SER A 272 13.77 15.42 20.52
CA SER A 272 14.97 15.11 19.75
C SER A 272 16.23 15.66 20.42
N SER A 273 17.41 15.22 19.99
CA SER A 273 18.69 15.65 20.53
C SER A 273 18.95 17.16 20.40
N ASN A 274 18.31 17.83 19.44
CA ASN A 274 18.36 19.29 19.26
C ASN A 274 17.30 20.03 20.10
N GLY A 275 16.53 19.33 20.92
CA GLY A 275 15.48 19.91 21.79
C GLY A 275 14.11 20.11 21.13
N GLU A 276 13.98 19.77 19.85
CA GLU A 276 12.72 19.88 19.12
C GLU A 276 11.74 18.76 19.51
N MET A 277 10.48 19.13 19.73
CA MET A 277 9.41 18.18 20.05
C MET A 277 8.81 17.63 18.76
N THR A 278 8.81 16.32 18.62
CA THR A 278 8.16 15.60 17.51
C THR A 278 7.11 14.64 18.04
N ILE A 279 6.10 14.36 17.20
CA ILE A 279 5.08 13.36 17.51
C ILE A 279 5.57 12.00 16.97
N ASP A 280 5.38 10.97 17.79
CA ASP A 280 5.64 9.58 17.43
C ASP A 280 4.53 8.67 17.93
N TRP A 281 4.47 7.42 17.46
CA TRP A 281 3.36 6.52 17.74
C TRP A 281 3.85 5.15 18.16
N LEU A 282 3.09 4.52 19.08
CA LEU A 282 3.26 3.11 19.45
C LEU A 282 2.05 2.32 18.95
N TYR A 283 2.33 1.17 18.40
CA TYR A 283 1.36 0.28 17.81
C TYR A 283 1.35 -1.06 18.56
N PRO A 284 0.17 -1.70 18.70
CA PRO A 284 0.11 -3.05 19.20
C PRO A 284 0.64 -4.05 18.14
N GLU A 285 1.28 -5.11 18.59
CA GLU A 285 1.77 -6.18 17.70
C GLU A 285 0.64 -6.96 17.03
N ASN A 286 -0.56 -6.95 17.61
CA ASN A 286 -1.75 -7.61 17.11
C ASN A 286 -3.01 -6.80 17.41
N PHE A 287 -4.15 -7.20 16.86
CA PHE A 287 -5.44 -6.62 17.24
C PHE A 287 -5.74 -6.92 18.71
N ILE A 288 -5.98 -5.88 19.50
CA ILE A 288 -6.18 -5.98 20.95
C ILE A 288 -7.68 -6.12 21.25
N LYS A 289 -8.03 -7.08 22.09
CA LYS A 289 -9.37 -7.21 22.66
C LYS A 289 -9.69 -6.03 23.56
N LEU A 290 -10.96 -5.64 23.64
CA LEU A 290 -11.39 -4.45 24.36
C LEU A 290 -11.01 -4.50 25.85
N ASP A 291 -11.07 -5.67 26.51
CA ASP A 291 -10.70 -5.88 27.91
C ASP A 291 -9.19 -5.70 28.16
N LYS A 292 -8.34 -5.86 27.15
CA LYS A 292 -6.88 -5.75 27.22
C LYS A 292 -6.33 -4.38 26.87
N ILE A 293 -7.13 -3.50 26.31
CA ILE A 293 -6.68 -2.16 25.86
C ILE A 293 -6.09 -1.34 26.99
N SER A 294 -6.77 -1.29 28.15
CA SER A 294 -6.31 -0.47 29.29
C SER A 294 -4.96 -0.98 29.82
N GLU A 295 -4.80 -2.30 29.94
CA GLU A 295 -3.54 -2.93 30.37
C GLU A 295 -2.40 -2.58 29.39
N TRP A 296 -2.66 -2.72 28.09
CA TRP A 296 -1.66 -2.40 27.06
C TRP A 296 -1.26 -0.92 27.10
N VAL A 297 -2.22 0.00 27.21
CA VAL A 297 -1.96 1.45 27.27
C VAL A 297 -1.12 1.82 28.49
N GLU A 298 -1.44 1.29 29.68
CA GLU A 298 -0.65 1.57 30.89
C GLU A 298 0.78 1.04 30.76
N LYS A 299 0.95 -0.17 30.21
CA LYS A 299 2.30 -0.70 29.90
C LYS A 299 3.07 0.21 28.96
N GLN A 300 2.44 0.75 27.89
CA GLN A 300 3.12 1.69 27.00
C GLN A 300 3.51 2.99 27.71
N LYS A 301 2.65 3.54 28.58
CA LYS A 301 2.98 4.70 29.39
C LYS A 301 4.20 4.49 30.28
N GLU A 302 4.28 3.36 30.96
CA GLU A 302 5.45 3.02 31.81
C GLU A 302 6.74 2.99 30.98
N ILE A 303 6.70 2.38 29.78
CA ILE A 303 7.83 2.33 28.86
C ILE A 303 8.25 3.73 28.41
N LEU A 304 7.29 4.59 28.07
CA LEU A 304 7.56 5.96 27.62
C LEU A 304 8.16 6.81 28.74
N ILE A 305 7.60 6.73 29.96
CA ILE A 305 8.13 7.43 31.14
C ILE A 305 9.55 6.97 31.43
N GLY A 306 9.83 5.65 31.38
CA GLY A 306 11.16 5.09 31.56
C GLY A 306 12.19 5.56 30.51
N LYS A 307 11.72 5.98 29.33
CA LYS A 307 12.55 6.57 28.26
C LYS A 307 12.61 8.10 28.30
N GLY A 308 11.96 8.76 29.29
CA GLY A 308 11.90 10.22 29.39
C GLY A 308 11.02 10.88 28.33
N HIS A 309 10.04 10.15 27.78
CA HIS A 309 9.02 10.67 26.85
C HIS A 309 7.73 11.00 27.63
N ILE A 310 7.00 12.00 27.15
CA ILE A 310 5.75 12.47 27.76
C ILE A 310 4.57 12.19 26.83
#